data_7d86984fc67a32c2c048ad784e792aba
#
_entry.id   7d86984fc67a32c2c048ad784e792aba
#
_cell.length_a   1.000
_cell.length_b   1.000
_cell.length_c   1.000
_cell.angle_alpha   90.00
_cell.angle_beta   90.00
_cell.angle_gamma   90.00
#
_symmetry.space_group_name_H-M   'P 1'
#
loop_
_entity.id
_entity.type
_entity.pdbx_description
1 polymer ?
#
loop_
_entity_poly.entity_id
_entity_poly.type
_entity_poly.pdbx_seq_one_letter_code
_entity_poly.pdbx_strand_id
1 'polypeptide(L)'
;MSVVVASCTLAQLFSKDSIVSSNEIYIHGELTIPEYQRPYRWGEEQIKKMLSDYQLFLSDLANSDTEYGYYLGSVILHQSAENGRLNIIDGQQRLTTLALIAFMQSLVNSAAGKHPAEFSLSYDSPESQQQIIKNLAWLKNSGLKQIETFDAAKINLTLVVTRSEDDAYRFLKPKIPVV
;
A
#
# COMPACT_ATOMS: atom_id res chain seq x y z
N MET A 1 -15.89 -3.94 20.37
CA MET A 1 -15.08 -3.38 19.27
C MET A 1 -13.80 -4.20 19.19
N SER A 2 -13.61 -5.01 18.17
CA SER A 2 -12.37 -5.78 18.02
C SER A 2 -11.53 -5.15 16.91
N VAL A 3 -10.93 -4.02 17.23
CA VAL A 3 -9.93 -3.39 16.37
C VAL A 3 -8.56 -3.87 16.81
N VAL A 4 -7.77 -4.35 15.87
CA VAL A 4 -6.39 -4.80 16.06
C VAL A 4 -5.48 -3.80 15.38
N VAL A 5 -4.41 -3.39 16.06
CA VAL A 5 -3.42 -2.46 15.52
C VAL A 5 -2.07 -3.16 15.45
N ALA A 6 -1.40 -3.04 14.30
CA ALA A 6 -0.06 -3.58 14.08
C ALA A 6 0.79 -2.61 13.28
N SER A 7 2.10 -2.64 13.52
CA SER A 7 3.09 -2.01 12.65
C SER A 7 3.69 -3.06 11.73
N CYS A 8 3.88 -2.74 10.47
CA CYS A 8 4.56 -3.61 9.52
C CYS A 8 5.27 -2.81 8.44
N THR A 9 6.13 -3.46 7.69
CA THR A 9 6.66 -2.91 6.45
C THR A 9 5.71 -3.16 5.29
N LEU A 10 5.85 -2.39 4.23
CA LEU A 10 5.11 -2.63 2.98
C LEU A 10 5.45 -4.01 2.39
N ALA A 11 6.70 -4.44 2.51
CA ALA A 11 7.13 -5.77 2.07
C ALA A 11 6.38 -6.88 2.82
N GLN A 12 6.25 -6.78 4.14
CA GLN A 12 5.47 -7.74 4.94
C GLN A 12 3.99 -7.73 4.56
N LEU A 13 3.40 -6.56 4.33
CA LEU A 13 1.99 -6.47 3.94
C LEU A 13 1.71 -7.16 2.60
N PHE A 14 2.64 -7.08 1.65
CA PHE A 14 2.47 -7.67 0.33
C PHE A 14 2.97 -9.12 0.21
N SER A 15 3.83 -9.60 1.11
CA SER A 15 4.37 -10.98 1.07
C SER A 15 3.38 -12.05 1.48
N LYS A 16 2.18 -11.68 1.92
CA LYS A 16 1.17 -12.59 2.52
C LYS A 16 1.64 -13.28 3.82
N ASP A 17 2.76 -12.85 4.37
CA ASP A 17 3.24 -13.33 5.67
C ASP A 17 2.31 -12.85 6.79
N SER A 18 2.30 -13.61 7.88
CA SER A 18 1.53 -13.18 9.06
C SER A 18 2.17 -11.96 9.71
N ILE A 19 1.38 -10.91 9.90
CA ILE A 19 1.77 -9.72 10.65
C ILE A 19 1.27 -9.89 12.07
N VAL A 20 2.15 -9.68 13.05
CA VAL A 20 1.82 -9.84 14.46
C VAL A 20 1.53 -8.47 15.06
N SER A 21 0.36 -8.33 15.68
CA SER A 21 -0.02 -7.12 16.41
C SER A 21 0.70 -7.01 17.77
N SER A 22 0.62 -5.85 18.41
CA SER A 22 1.13 -5.62 19.76
C SER A 22 0.50 -6.53 20.83
N ASN A 23 -0.68 -7.09 20.55
CA ASN A 23 -1.41 -8.02 21.43
C ASN A 23 -1.25 -9.49 20.99
N GLU A 24 -0.21 -9.81 20.22
CA GLU A 24 0.08 -11.15 19.71
C GLU A 24 -1.02 -11.75 18.82
N ILE A 25 -1.87 -10.89 18.24
CA ILE A 25 -2.90 -11.32 17.29
C ILE A 25 -2.29 -11.36 15.90
N TYR A 26 -2.42 -12.50 15.23
CA TYR A 26 -1.96 -12.68 13.87
C TYR A 26 -2.95 -12.09 12.86
N ILE A 27 -2.44 -11.24 11.98
CA ILE A 27 -3.15 -10.67 10.84
C ILE A 27 -2.57 -11.35 9.61
N HIS A 28 -3.42 -12.06 8.87
CA HIS A 28 -3.04 -12.74 7.63
C HIS A 28 -4.23 -12.73 6.67
N GLY A 29 -3.96 -12.78 5.40
CA GLY A 29 -4.99 -12.78 4.36
C GLY A 29 -4.53 -12.03 3.12
N GLU A 30 -5.25 -12.25 2.03
CA GLU A 30 -5.03 -11.57 0.78
C GLU A 30 -5.65 -10.17 0.82
N LEU A 31 -4.87 -9.16 0.42
CA LEU A 31 -5.37 -7.80 0.25
C LEU A 31 -6.34 -7.75 -0.93
N THR A 32 -7.51 -7.17 -0.70
CA THR A 32 -8.53 -7.00 -1.74
C THR A 32 -9.12 -5.59 -1.71
N ILE A 33 -9.57 -5.14 -2.88
CA ILE A 33 -10.28 -3.87 -3.02
C ILE A 33 -11.76 -4.21 -3.17
N PRO A 34 -12.61 -3.87 -2.19
CA PRO A 34 -14.04 -4.11 -2.27
C PRO A 34 -14.68 -3.29 -3.40
N GLU A 35 -15.78 -3.80 -3.96
CA GLU A 35 -16.53 -3.14 -5.05
C GLU A 35 -17.06 -1.75 -4.68
N TYR A 36 -17.36 -1.51 -3.41
CA TYR A 36 -17.84 -0.21 -2.93
C TYR A 36 -16.75 0.86 -2.83
N GLN A 37 -15.48 0.50 -3.03
CA GLN A 37 -14.38 1.47 -3.02
C GLN A 37 -14.42 2.32 -4.28
N ARG A 38 -14.09 3.62 -4.09
CA ARG A 38 -13.95 4.53 -5.22
C ARG A 38 -12.86 4.05 -6.17
N PRO A 39 -13.00 4.32 -7.49
CA PRO A 39 -11.96 3.97 -8.45
C PRO A 39 -10.60 4.56 -8.08
N TYR A 40 -9.54 3.88 -8.51
CA TYR A 40 -8.19 4.42 -8.42
C TYR A 40 -8.02 5.60 -9.38
N ARG A 41 -7.62 6.75 -8.85
CA ARG A 41 -7.57 8.03 -9.59
C ARG A 41 -6.24 8.78 -9.45
N TRP A 42 -5.33 8.34 -8.59
CA TRP A 42 -4.03 8.97 -8.49
C TRP A 42 -3.29 8.87 -9.82
N GLY A 43 -2.75 10.01 -10.26
CA GLY A 43 -2.01 10.14 -11.50
C GLY A 43 -0.55 10.47 -11.27
N GLU A 44 0.07 10.95 -12.32
CA GLU A 44 1.49 11.30 -12.37
C GLU A 44 1.93 12.22 -11.23
N GLU A 45 1.17 13.25 -10.90
CA GLU A 45 1.54 14.22 -9.86
C GLU A 45 1.65 13.57 -8.48
N GLN A 46 0.67 12.71 -8.11
CA GLN A 46 0.69 12.01 -6.84
C GLN A 46 1.82 10.99 -6.76
N ILE A 47 2.11 10.30 -7.87
CA ILE A 47 3.22 9.35 -7.96
C ILE A 47 4.55 10.09 -7.83
N LYS A 48 4.74 11.19 -8.58
CA LYS A 48 5.94 12.04 -8.49
C LYS A 48 6.17 12.52 -7.06
N LYS A 49 5.12 13.03 -6.44
CA LYS A 49 5.20 13.50 -5.05
C LYS A 49 5.63 12.38 -4.11
N MET A 50 5.00 11.22 -4.20
CA MET A 50 5.33 10.07 -3.35
C MET A 50 6.79 9.62 -3.54
N LEU A 51 7.25 9.51 -4.80
CA LEU A 51 8.64 9.16 -5.11
C LEU A 51 9.63 10.22 -4.63
N SER A 52 9.28 11.50 -4.79
CA SER A 52 10.11 12.62 -4.33
C SER A 52 10.22 12.66 -2.80
N ASP A 53 9.11 12.46 -2.09
CA ASP A 53 9.09 12.40 -0.63
C ASP A 53 9.95 11.22 -0.12
N TYR A 54 9.89 10.07 -0.80
CA TYR A 54 10.71 8.90 -0.48
C TYR A 54 12.21 9.14 -0.78
N GLN A 55 12.55 9.82 -1.88
CA GLN A 55 13.95 10.19 -2.19
C GLN A 55 14.53 11.15 -1.16
N LEU A 56 13.73 12.12 -0.71
CA LEU A 56 14.12 13.04 0.35
C LEU A 56 14.42 12.27 1.65
N PHE A 57 13.54 11.35 2.03
CA PHE A 57 13.76 10.45 3.16
C PHE A 57 15.09 9.67 3.03
N LEU A 58 15.39 9.09 1.86
CA LEU A 58 16.65 8.37 1.65
C LEU A 58 17.88 9.28 1.79
N SER A 59 17.77 10.53 1.33
CA SER A 59 18.83 11.54 1.51
C SER A 59 19.04 11.88 2.99
N ASP A 60 17.97 12.06 3.75
CA ASP A 60 18.04 12.35 5.18
C ASP A 60 18.59 11.15 5.95
N LEU A 61 18.18 9.93 5.59
CA LEU A 61 18.67 8.70 6.20
C LEU A 61 20.19 8.51 5.98
N ALA A 62 20.68 8.86 4.80
CA ALA A 62 22.13 8.77 4.47
C ALA A 62 22.98 9.71 5.33
N ASN A 63 22.39 10.76 5.90
CA ASN A 63 23.04 11.72 6.79
C ASN A 63 22.73 11.48 8.29
N SER A 64 22.06 10.38 8.62
CA SER A 64 21.63 10.04 9.98
C SER A 64 22.47 8.90 10.55
N ASP A 65 22.81 8.98 11.84
CA ASP A 65 23.45 7.89 12.57
C ASP A 65 22.46 6.79 13.02
N THR A 66 21.16 6.97 12.76
CA THR A 66 20.11 6.03 13.17
C THR A 66 19.37 5.49 11.96
N GLU A 67 19.14 4.18 11.93
CA GLU A 67 18.26 3.55 10.95
C GLU A 67 16.80 3.69 11.38
N TYR A 68 15.99 4.28 10.50
CA TYR A 68 14.55 4.37 10.65
C TYR A 68 13.86 4.17 9.29
N GLY A 69 12.60 3.75 9.31
CA GLY A 69 11.85 3.53 8.07
C GLY A 69 11.02 4.75 7.68
N TYR A 70 10.73 4.86 6.38
CA TYR A 70 9.80 5.86 5.86
C TYR A 70 8.38 5.55 6.31
N TYR A 71 7.79 6.41 7.14
CA TYR A 71 6.45 6.19 7.63
C TYR A 71 5.39 6.68 6.63
N LEU A 72 4.65 5.71 6.05
CA LEU A 72 3.62 5.97 5.05
C LEU A 72 2.30 6.50 5.64
N GLY A 73 2.07 6.24 6.91
CA GLY A 73 0.79 6.50 7.59
C GLY A 73 0.00 5.23 7.88
N SER A 74 -1.30 5.41 8.18
CA SER A 74 -2.18 4.29 8.53
C SER A 74 -2.93 3.76 7.32
N VAL A 75 -3.21 2.46 7.35
CA VAL A 75 -4.10 1.73 6.44
C VAL A 75 -5.17 1.05 7.26
N ILE A 76 -6.44 1.20 6.86
CA ILE A 76 -7.56 0.57 7.54
C ILE A 76 -8.03 -0.63 6.70
N LEU A 77 -8.10 -1.79 7.34
CA LEU A 77 -8.50 -3.04 6.74
C LEU A 77 -9.71 -3.63 7.47
N HIS A 78 -10.57 -4.30 6.74
CA HIS A 78 -11.59 -5.18 7.30
C HIS A 78 -11.22 -6.64 6.99
N GLN A 79 -11.00 -7.44 8.03
CA GLN A 79 -10.78 -8.87 7.88
C GLN A 79 -12.11 -9.60 7.79
N SER A 80 -12.44 -10.11 6.61
CA SER A 80 -13.68 -10.86 6.39
C SER A 80 -13.67 -12.17 7.18
N ALA A 81 -14.74 -12.43 7.92
CA ALA A 81 -14.93 -13.68 8.65
C ALA A 81 -15.19 -14.87 7.71
N GLU A 82 -15.75 -14.61 6.51
CA GLU A 82 -16.14 -15.66 5.57
C GLU A 82 -14.95 -16.28 4.83
N ASN A 83 -13.98 -15.46 4.43
CA ASN A 83 -12.90 -15.90 3.55
C ASN A 83 -11.51 -15.46 4.01
N GLY A 84 -11.41 -14.79 5.16
CA GLY A 84 -10.16 -14.31 5.73
C GLY A 84 -9.46 -13.18 4.94
N ARG A 85 -10.08 -12.66 3.87
CA ARG A 85 -9.51 -11.58 3.07
C ARG A 85 -9.39 -10.30 3.85
N LEU A 86 -8.38 -9.52 3.53
CA LEU A 86 -8.13 -8.18 4.07
C LEU A 86 -8.64 -7.13 3.08
N ASN A 87 -9.89 -6.71 3.28
CA ASN A 87 -10.53 -5.69 2.47
C ASN A 87 -9.99 -4.31 2.82
N ILE A 88 -9.46 -3.57 1.85
CA ILE A 88 -8.92 -2.23 2.06
C ILE A 88 -10.08 -1.25 2.24
N ILE A 89 -10.20 -0.65 3.43
CA ILE A 89 -11.20 0.37 3.76
C ILE A 89 -10.66 1.78 3.53
N ASP A 90 -9.42 2.03 3.98
CA ASP A 90 -8.71 3.29 3.72
C ASP A 90 -7.25 3.01 3.37
N GLY A 91 -6.66 3.89 2.56
CA GLY A 91 -5.30 3.75 2.06
C GLY A 91 -5.20 3.16 0.66
N GLN A 92 -6.32 2.83 0.00
CA GLN A 92 -6.36 2.21 -1.33
C GLN A 92 -5.48 2.94 -2.35
N GLN A 93 -5.62 4.26 -2.50
CA GLN A 93 -4.87 5.03 -3.51
C GLN A 93 -3.36 4.90 -3.29
N ARG A 94 -2.91 4.99 -2.03
CA ARG A 94 -1.50 4.83 -1.65
C ARG A 94 -1.00 3.42 -1.93
N LEU A 95 -1.71 2.41 -1.45
CA LEU A 95 -1.33 1.00 -1.65
C LEU A 95 -1.30 0.62 -3.12
N THR A 96 -2.29 1.07 -3.92
CA THR A 96 -2.30 0.86 -5.38
C THR A 96 -1.06 1.46 -6.02
N THR A 97 -0.74 2.71 -5.72
CA THR A 97 0.44 3.39 -6.27
C THR A 97 1.73 2.66 -5.91
N LEU A 98 1.88 2.23 -4.65
CA LEU A 98 3.04 1.47 -4.20
C LEU A 98 3.14 0.09 -4.86
N ALA A 99 1.99 -0.57 -5.06
CA ALA A 99 1.95 -1.83 -5.81
C ALA A 99 2.42 -1.65 -7.27
N LEU A 100 2.02 -0.55 -7.93
CA LEU A 100 2.49 -0.23 -9.29
C LEU A 100 4.00 0.05 -9.34
N ILE A 101 4.54 0.79 -8.36
CA ILE A 101 5.96 1.07 -8.24
C ILE A 101 6.74 -0.23 -8.04
N ALA A 102 6.30 -1.07 -7.09
CA ALA A 102 6.92 -2.35 -6.80
C ALA A 102 6.85 -3.30 -8.00
N PHE A 103 5.72 -3.34 -8.72
CA PHE A 103 5.58 -4.11 -9.95
C PHE A 103 6.57 -3.65 -11.03
N MET A 104 6.68 -2.35 -11.27
CA MET A 104 7.64 -1.81 -12.25
C MET A 104 9.09 -2.11 -11.84
N GLN A 105 9.43 -1.97 -10.55
CA GLN A 105 10.74 -2.35 -10.05
C GLN A 105 11.02 -3.84 -10.25
N SER A 106 10.02 -4.71 -10.04
CA SER A 106 10.16 -6.14 -10.26
C SER A 106 10.48 -6.48 -11.73
N LEU A 107 9.88 -5.75 -12.69
CA LEU A 107 10.18 -5.91 -14.11
C LEU A 107 11.62 -5.51 -14.43
N VAL A 108 12.11 -4.41 -13.86
CA VAL A 108 13.50 -3.97 -14.02
C VAL A 108 14.45 -5.01 -13.41
N ASN A 109 14.16 -5.49 -12.21
CA ASN A 109 14.96 -6.50 -11.51
C ASN A 109 14.93 -7.86 -12.21
N SER A 110 13.80 -8.26 -12.81
CA SER A 110 13.68 -9.51 -13.57
C SER A 110 14.53 -9.48 -14.83
N ALA A 111 14.60 -8.34 -15.51
CA ALA A 111 15.55 -8.14 -16.62
C ALA A 111 17.02 -8.27 -16.19
N ALA A 112 17.31 -8.04 -14.88
CA ALA A 112 18.61 -8.23 -14.26
C ALA A 112 18.81 -9.63 -13.62
N GLY A 113 17.86 -10.58 -13.84
CA GLY A 113 17.93 -11.95 -13.32
C GLY A 113 17.48 -12.14 -11.87
N LYS A 114 16.81 -11.15 -11.28
CA LYS A 114 16.21 -11.24 -9.93
C LYS A 114 14.74 -11.65 -10.02
N HIS A 115 14.28 -12.52 -9.10
CA HIS A 115 12.88 -12.91 -9.04
C HIS A 115 11.99 -11.76 -8.59
N PRO A 116 10.85 -11.48 -9.27
CA PRO A 116 9.92 -10.45 -8.86
C PRO A 116 9.20 -10.83 -7.57
N ALA A 117 8.99 -9.86 -6.69
CA ALA A 117 8.02 -10.00 -5.61
C ALA A 117 6.60 -9.99 -6.20
N GLU A 118 5.74 -10.91 -5.78
CA GLU A 118 4.34 -10.93 -6.21
C GLU A 118 3.56 -9.84 -5.48
N PHE A 119 3.36 -8.71 -6.14
CA PHE A 119 2.45 -7.67 -5.70
C PHE A 119 1.21 -7.71 -6.60
N SER A 120 0.12 -8.27 -6.13
CA SER A 120 -1.12 -8.32 -6.90
C SER A 120 -2.28 -7.69 -6.15
N LEU A 121 -2.86 -6.65 -6.73
CA LEU A 121 -4.17 -6.13 -6.38
C LEU A 121 -5.05 -6.25 -7.63
N SER A 122 -6.26 -6.80 -7.48
CA SER A 122 -7.23 -6.91 -8.57
C SER A 122 -8.11 -5.68 -8.64
N TYR A 123 -8.41 -5.23 -9.87
CA TYR A 123 -9.22 -4.04 -10.14
C TYR A 123 -10.29 -4.36 -11.19
N ASP A 124 -11.55 -4.35 -10.80
CA ASP A 124 -12.68 -4.62 -11.68
C ASP A 124 -13.20 -3.35 -12.36
N SER A 125 -12.96 -2.18 -11.74
CA SER A 125 -13.37 -0.88 -12.30
C SER A 125 -12.60 -0.53 -13.58
N PRO A 126 -13.26 -0.29 -14.72
CA PRO A 126 -12.61 0.16 -15.95
C PRO A 126 -11.84 1.47 -15.79
N GLU A 127 -12.34 2.40 -14.94
CA GLU A 127 -11.65 3.65 -14.65
C GLU A 127 -10.30 3.39 -13.95
N SER A 128 -10.29 2.46 -12.97
CA SER A 128 -9.07 2.05 -12.28
C SER A 128 -8.08 1.43 -13.24
N GLN A 129 -8.53 0.52 -14.10
CA GLN A 129 -7.68 -0.15 -15.09
C GLN A 129 -7.04 0.85 -16.06
N GLN A 130 -7.82 1.80 -16.58
CA GLN A 130 -7.29 2.84 -17.47
C GLN A 130 -6.25 3.72 -16.78
N GLN A 131 -6.51 4.12 -15.52
CA GLN A 131 -5.57 4.93 -14.76
C GLN A 131 -4.28 4.17 -14.44
N ILE A 132 -4.38 2.88 -14.12
CA ILE A 132 -3.24 1.99 -13.90
C ILE A 132 -2.37 1.90 -15.17
N ILE A 133 -2.98 1.69 -16.34
CA ILE A 133 -2.26 1.62 -17.61
C ILE A 133 -1.49 2.92 -17.88
N LYS A 134 -2.14 4.08 -17.67
CA LYS A 134 -1.48 5.40 -17.83
C LYS A 134 -0.29 5.55 -16.89
N ASN A 135 -0.47 5.18 -15.64
CA ASN A 135 0.57 5.29 -14.63
C ASN A 135 1.75 4.35 -14.89
N LEU A 136 1.49 3.12 -15.32
CA LEU A 136 2.54 2.17 -15.72
C LEU A 136 3.35 2.68 -16.92
N ALA A 137 2.66 3.25 -17.93
CA ALA A 137 3.32 3.85 -19.07
C ALA A 137 4.21 5.03 -18.67
N TRP A 138 3.72 5.89 -17.76
CA TRP A 138 4.50 7.00 -17.24
C TRP A 138 5.71 6.52 -16.42
N LEU A 139 5.52 5.56 -15.49
CA LEU A 139 6.60 4.98 -14.70
C LEU A 139 7.70 4.38 -15.57
N LYS A 140 7.31 3.66 -16.64
CA LYS A 140 8.25 3.09 -17.59
C LYS A 140 9.09 4.14 -18.32
N ASN A 141 8.50 5.28 -18.68
CA ASN A 141 9.15 6.28 -19.52
C ASN A 141 9.92 7.34 -18.73
N SER A 142 9.49 7.66 -17.51
CA SER A 142 9.97 8.83 -16.78
C SER A 142 10.38 8.54 -15.33
N GLY A 143 9.95 7.45 -14.74
CA GLY A 143 10.11 7.15 -13.33
C GLY A 143 11.22 6.15 -12.97
N LEU A 144 11.89 5.54 -13.94
CA LEU A 144 12.79 4.39 -13.70
C LEU A 144 13.91 4.66 -12.69
N LYS A 145 14.57 5.81 -12.76
CA LYS A 145 15.67 6.14 -11.84
C LYS A 145 15.21 6.24 -10.37
N GLN A 146 14.00 6.74 -10.14
CA GLN A 146 13.43 6.89 -8.81
C GLN A 146 12.93 5.55 -8.26
N ILE A 147 12.53 4.63 -9.15
CA ILE A 147 12.08 3.29 -8.78
C ILE A 147 13.26 2.39 -8.39
N GLU A 148 14.43 2.54 -8.97
CA GLU A 148 15.61 1.71 -8.68
C GLU A 148 15.98 1.72 -7.19
N THR A 149 15.77 2.85 -6.51
CA THR A 149 16.09 3.02 -5.09
C THR A 149 14.92 2.69 -4.15
N PHE A 150 13.75 2.37 -4.72
CA PHE A 150 12.57 2.02 -3.94
C PHE A 150 12.79 0.68 -3.21
N ASP A 151 12.55 0.68 -1.90
CA ASP A 151 12.69 -0.51 -1.05
C ASP A 151 11.45 -0.65 -0.14
N ALA A 152 10.60 -1.61 -0.47
CA ALA A 152 9.38 -1.88 0.29
C ALA A 152 9.65 -2.29 1.74
N ALA A 153 10.85 -2.81 2.05
CA ALA A 153 11.23 -3.17 3.41
C ALA A 153 11.54 -1.93 4.28
N LYS A 154 11.83 -0.79 3.65
CA LYS A 154 12.08 0.50 4.33
C LYS A 154 10.83 1.36 4.50
N ILE A 155 9.68 0.92 4.01
CA ILE A 155 8.41 1.65 4.13
C ILE A 155 7.60 1.04 5.25
N ASN A 156 7.40 1.80 6.33
CA ASN A 156 6.62 1.41 7.49
C ASN A 156 5.20 1.97 7.42
N LEU A 157 4.26 1.21 7.91
CA LEU A 157 2.87 1.61 8.02
C LEU A 157 2.21 1.04 9.28
N THR A 158 1.12 1.67 9.70
CA THR A 158 0.27 1.18 10.76
C THR A 158 -0.98 0.56 10.16
N LEU A 159 -1.21 -0.72 10.45
CA LEU A 159 -2.46 -1.40 10.12
C LEU A 159 -3.47 -1.22 11.24
N VAL A 160 -4.67 -0.83 10.88
CA VAL A 160 -5.85 -0.81 11.76
C VAL A 160 -6.83 -1.81 11.16
N VAL A 161 -6.95 -2.97 11.79
CA VAL A 161 -7.78 -4.07 11.28
C VAL A 161 -9.03 -4.22 12.12
N THR A 162 -10.20 -4.10 11.50
CA THR A 162 -11.49 -4.42 12.12
C THR A 162 -12.00 -5.77 11.61
N ARG A 163 -12.70 -6.51 12.47
CA ARG A 163 -13.42 -7.75 12.14
C ARG A 163 -14.93 -7.54 12.11
N SER A 164 -15.37 -6.30 12.33
CA SER A 164 -16.78 -5.91 12.34
C SER A 164 -17.08 -5.11 11.06
N GLU A 165 -18.08 -5.54 10.30
CA GLU A 165 -18.58 -4.81 9.14
C GLU A 165 -19.13 -3.43 9.53
N ASP A 166 -19.83 -3.34 10.64
CA ASP A 166 -20.38 -2.06 11.14
C ASP A 166 -19.25 -1.05 11.41
N ASP A 167 -18.13 -1.49 11.97
CA ASP A 167 -16.99 -0.62 12.22
C ASP A 167 -16.32 -0.24 10.90
N ALA A 168 -16.20 -1.15 9.94
CA ALA A 168 -15.69 -0.86 8.61
C ALA A 168 -16.54 0.23 7.92
N TYR A 169 -17.85 0.11 7.95
CA TYR A 169 -18.76 1.13 7.42
C TYR A 169 -18.66 2.49 8.13
N ARG A 170 -18.38 2.50 9.43
CA ARG A 170 -18.17 3.76 10.18
C ARG A 170 -16.90 4.49 9.71
N PHE A 171 -15.84 3.76 9.37
CA PHE A 171 -14.62 4.35 8.81
C PHE A 171 -14.83 4.93 7.40
N LEU A 172 -15.77 4.37 6.64
CA LEU A 172 -16.10 4.85 5.29
C LEU A 172 -16.99 6.09 5.28
N LYS A 173 -17.75 6.34 6.35
CA LYS A 173 -18.61 7.53 6.41
C LYS A 173 -17.75 8.79 6.43
N PRO A 174 -18.03 9.78 5.56
CA PRO A 174 -17.38 11.07 5.64
C PRO A 174 -17.61 11.64 7.04
N LYS A 175 -16.56 12.09 7.71
CA LYS A 175 -16.69 12.86 8.96
C LYS A 175 -17.35 14.17 8.58
N ILE A 176 -18.66 14.25 8.71
CA ILE A 176 -19.39 15.51 8.56
C ILE A 176 -18.93 16.37 9.73
N PRO A 177 -18.34 17.55 9.50
CA PRO A 177 -18.04 18.46 10.59
C PRO A 177 -19.36 18.77 11.30
N VAL A 178 -19.41 18.53 12.60
CA VAL A 178 -20.51 19.03 13.43
C VAL A 178 -20.32 20.55 13.45
N VAL A 179 -21.24 21.27 12.81
CA VAL A 179 -21.32 22.72 12.81
C VAL A 179 -21.86 23.16 14.16
#